data_99748c59803bd4b3ea7d072651a21ca5
#
_entry.id   99748c59803bd4b3ea7d072651a21ca5
#
_cell.length_a   1.000
_cell.length_b   1.000
_cell.length_c   1.000
_cell.angle_alpha   90.00
_cell.angle_beta   90.00
_cell.angle_gamma   90.00
#
_symmetry.space_group_name_H-M   'P 1'
#
loop_
_entity.id
_entity.type
_entity.pdbx_description
1 polymer ?
#
loop_
_entity_poly.entity_id
_entity_poly.type
_entity_poly.pdbx_seq_one_letter_code
_entity_poly.pdbx_strand_id
1 'polypeptide(L)'
;MDLLLFFLGLRRLFEVQGPSMLPGLKPGQRLLVKPHRLDQPLPQIGSIVVCRHPSKPDMVITKRLSGRSDQQLDLRGDHPEESTDSRHFGPVPIESLIGEATAIVA
;
A
#
# COMPACT_ATOMS: atom_id res chain seq x y z
N MET A 1 14.26 13.33 -6.25
CA MET A 1 13.13 13.40 -7.20
C MET A 1 11.78 13.24 -6.50
N ASP A 2 11.61 12.19 -5.68
CA ASP A 2 10.31 11.96 -5.01
C ASP A 2 9.93 13.07 -4.04
N LEU A 3 10.89 13.64 -3.29
CA LEU A 3 10.59 14.75 -2.39
C LEU A 3 10.11 15.98 -3.15
N LEU A 4 10.71 16.24 -4.32
CA LEU A 4 10.25 17.32 -5.17
C LEU A 4 8.81 17.08 -5.62
N LEU A 5 8.48 15.85 -6.02
CA LEU A 5 7.13 15.50 -6.44
C LEU A 5 6.13 15.64 -5.29
N PHE A 6 6.54 15.33 -4.05
CA PHE A 6 5.71 15.56 -2.88
C PHE A 6 5.40 17.06 -2.71
N PHE A 7 6.41 17.91 -2.78
CA PHE A 7 6.21 19.35 -2.65
C PHE A 7 5.37 19.94 -3.79
N LEU A 8 5.35 19.28 -4.95
CA LEU A 8 4.50 19.67 -6.07
C LEU A 8 3.08 19.08 -5.97
N GLY A 9 2.77 18.33 -4.91
CA GLY A 9 1.47 17.69 -4.75
C GLY A 9 1.28 16.42 -5.57
N LEU A 10 2.35 15.88 -6.18
CA LEU A 10 2.31 14.67 -7.01
C LEU A 10 2.63 13.40 -6.23
N ARG A 11 2.88 13.53 -4.93
CA ARG A 11 3.08 12.39 -4.01
C ARG A 11 2.36 12.71 -2.70
N ARG A 12 1.95 11.64 -2.01
CA ARG A 12 1.37 11.73 -0.67
C ARG A 12 2.28 11.01 0.32
N LEU A 13 2.21 11.43 1.58
CA LEU A 13 3.03 10.86 2.65
C LEU A 13 2.15 9.99 3.54
N PHE A 14 2.59 8.76 3.78
CA PHE A 14 1.90 7.83 4.68
C PHE A 14 2.89 7.23 5.66
N GLU A 15 2.44 7.02 6.90
CA GLU A 15 3.24 6.37 7.91
C GLU A 15 2.89 4.88 7.99
N VAL A 16 3.91 4.04 8.08
CA VAL A 16 3.72 2.60 8.25
C VAL A 16 3.21 2.33 9.66
N GLN A 17 2.06 1.66 9.75
CA GLN A 17 1.44 1.29 11.01
C GLN A 17 1.61 -0.20 11.24
N GLY A 18 2.08 -0.57 12.43
CA GLY A 18 2.21 -1.97 12.82
C GLY A 18 3.37 -2.72 12.17
N PRO A 19 3.55 -3.98 12.51
CA PRO A 19 4.75 -4.76 12.13
C PRO A 19 4.58 -5.63 10.89
N SER A 20 3.47 -5.52 10.16
CA SER A 20 3.14 -6.49 9.09
C SER A 20 4.14 -6.51 7.94
N MET A 21 4.95 -5.45 7.78
CA MET A 21 5.91 -5.33 6.69
C MET A 21 7.35 -5.50 7.14
N LEU A 22 7.57 -5.94 8.38
CA LEU A 22 8.91 -6.30 8.81
C LEU A 22 9.47 -7.46 7.97
N PRO A 23 10.79 -7.54 7.76
CA PRO A 23 11.81 -6.61 8.26
C PRO A 23 12.06 -5.40 7.39
N GLY A 24 11.50 -5.36 6.17
CA GLY A 24 11.80 -4.31 5.20
C GLY A 24 11.29 -2.93 5.57
N LEU A 25 10.06 -2.86 6.10
CA LEU A 25 9.48 -1.61 6.57
C LEU A 25 9.15 -1.73 8.05
N LYS A 26 9.62 -0.76 8.82
CA LYS A 26 9.40 -0.72 10.26
C LYS A 26 8.24 0.22 10.60
N PRO A 27 7.47 -0.08 11.66
CA PRO A 27 6.46 0.86 12.14
C PRO A 27 7.06 2.24 12.36
N GLY A 28 6.33 3.28 11.96
CA GLY A 28 6.77 4.66 12.08
C GLY A 28 7.54 5.20 10.89
N GLN A 29 8.03 4.36 10.01
CA GLN A 29 8.65 4.83 8.77
C GLN A 29 7.61 5.50 7.88
N ARG A 30 8.03 6.48 7.09
CA ARG A 30 7.15 7.21 6.20
C ARG A 30 7.47 6.88 4.75
N LEU A 31 6.39 6.76 3.97
CA LEU A 31 6.46 6.41 2.55
C LEU A 31 5.95 7.56 1.72
N LEU A 32 6.65 7.85 0.64
CA LEU A 32 6.10 8.66 -0.44
C LEU A 32 5.29 7.75 -1.34
N VAL A 33 4.06 8.13 -1.61
CA VAL A 33 3.09 7.32 -2.32
C VAL A 33 2.61 8.07 -3.56
N LYS A 34 2.75 7.43 -4.72
CA LYS A 34 2.17 7.91 -5.96
C LYS A 34 0.68 7.56 -5.96
N PRO A 35 -0.23 8.55 -5.90
CA PRO A 35 -1.66 8.27 -5.92
C PRO A 35 -2.05 7.49 -7.18
N HIS A 36 -2.91 6.50 -6.99
CA HIS A 36 -3.44 5.72 -8.10
C HIS A 36 -4.67 6.38 -8.68
N ARG A 37 -4.76 6.39 -10.00
CA ARG A 37 -5.94 6.85 -10.75
C ARG A 37 -6.50 5.66 -11.51
N LEU A 38 -7.82 5.56 -11.58
CA LEU A 38 -8.48 4.40 -12.19
C LEU A 38 -8.21 4.28 -13.69
N ASP A 39 -7.79 5.35 -14.35
CA ASP A 39 -7.44 5.35 -15.77
C ASP A 39 -5.97 4.95 -16.02
N GLN A 40 -5.23 4.61 -14.98
CA GLN A 40 -3.84 4.21 -15.06
C GLN A 40 -3.68 2.71 -14.85
N PRO A 41 -2.60 2.10 -15.37
CA PRO A 41 -2.31 0.70 -15.09
C PRO A 41 -2.15 0.45 -13.59
N LEU A 42 -2.56 -0.73 -13.16
CA LEU A 42 -2.34 -1.14 -11.77
C LEU A 42 -0.85 -1.31 -11.49
N PRO A 43 -0.42 -1.13 -10.22
CA PRO A 43 0.96 -1.41 -9.84
C PRO A 43 1.35 -2.85 -10.18
N GLN A 44 2.62 -3.09 -10.35
CA GLN A 44 3.15 -4.42 -10.61
C GLN A 44 3.10 -5.28 -9.36
N ILE A 45 2.91 -6.58 -9.54
CA ILE A 45 3.03 -7.55 -8.46
C ILE A 45 4.41 -7.41 -7.83
N GLY A 46 4.46 -7.39 -6.51
CA GLY A 46 5.67 -7.12 -5.75
C GLY A 46 5.80 -5.70 -5.24
N SER A 47 4.98 -4.78 -5.74
CA SER A 47 4.98 -3.39 -5.28
C SER A 47 4.42 -3.29 -3.87
N ILE A 48 4.93 -2.32 -3.10
CA ILE A 48 4.32 -1.93 -1.84
C ILE A 48 3.21 -0.95 -2.14
N VAL A 49 2.02 -1.24 -1.67
CA VAL A 49 0.84 -0.43 -1.94
C VAL A 49 0.16 -0.02 -0.65
N VAL A 50 -0.57 1.08 -0.73
CA VAL A 50 -1.37 1.63 0.35
C VAL A 50 -2.82 1.55 -0.07
N CYS A 51 -3.64 0.92 0.75
CA CYS A 51 -5.05 0.67 0.46
C CYS A 51 -5.92 1.02 1.64
N ARG A 52 -7.21 1.29 1.40
CA ARG A 52 -8.19 1.35 2.47
C ARG A 52 -8.55 -0.06 2.91
N HIS A 53 -8.72 -0.23 4.21
CA HIS A 53 -9.16 -1.53 4.75
C HIS A 53 -10.56 -1.87 4.21
N PRO A 54 -10.80 -3.12 3.80
CA PRO A 54 -12.06 -3.46 3.13
C PRO A 54 -13.32 -3.32 4.02
N SER A 55 -13.18 -3.49 5.32
CA SER A 55 -14.32 -3.37 6.24
C SER A 55 -14.22 -2.16 7.17
N LYS A 56 -13.10 -1.45 7.16
CA LYS A 56 -12.86 -0.26 7.98
C LYS A 56 -12.27 0.84 7.10
N PRO A 57 -13.10 1.51 6.29
CA PRO A 57 -12.59 2.40 5.23
C PRO A 57 -11.79 3.60 5.73
N ASP A 58 -11.92 3.96 6.99
CA ASP A 58 -11.10 5.01 7.60
C ASP A 58 -9.70 4.52 7.95
N MET A 59 -9.49 3.20 7.95
CA MET A 59 -8.20 2.59 8.23
C MET A 59 -7.43 2.37 6.95
N VAL A 60 -6.16 2.80 6.94
CA VAL A 60 -5.26 2.62 5.81
C VAL A 60 -4.27 1.51 6.14
N ILE A 61 -4.06 0.61 5.20
CA ILE A 61 -3.12 -0.50 5.36
C ILE A 61 -2.03 -0.41 4.30
N THR A 62 -0.82 -0.81 4.68
CA THR A 62 0.35 -0.89 3.80
C THR A 62 0.71 -2.36 3.67
N LYS A 63 0.70 -2.86 2.45
CA LYS A 63 0.94 -4.28 2.17
C LYS A 63 1.71 -4.43 0.87
N ARG A 64 2.17 -5.65 0.60
CA ARG A 64 2.74 -6.00 -0.70
C ARG A 64 1.65 -6.54 -1.60
N LEU A 65 1.64 -6.07 -2.85
CA LEU A 65 0.72 -6.58 -3.86
C LEU A 65 1.23 -7.96 -4.31
N SER A 66 0.51 -9.00 -3.92
CA SER A 66 0.91 -10.39 -4.19
C SER A 66 0.22 -10.96 -5.42
N GLY A 67 -0.92 -10.42 -5.80
CA GLY A 67 -1.66 -10.83 -6.97
C GLY A 67 -2.70 -9.79 -7.33
N ARG A 68 -3.18 -9.84 -8.55
CA ARG A 68 -4.21 -8.89 -9.00
C ARG A 68 -4.98 -9.45 -10.17
N SER A 69 -6.21 -9.00 -10.29
CA SER A 69 -7.07 -9.20 -11.45
C SER A 69 -7.56 -7.84 -11.92
N ASP A 70 -8.49 -7.82 -12.86
CA ASP A 70 -9.05 -6.56 -13.37
C ASP A 70 -9.82 -5.78 -12.30
N GLN A 71 -10.28 -6.45 -11.25
CA GLN A 71 -11.18 -5.84 -10.27
C GLN A 71 -10.73 -5.98 -8.83
N GLN A 72 -9.73 -6.83 -8.54
CA GLN A 72 -9.36 -7.17 -7.17
C GLN A 72 -7.85 -7.26 -7.00
N LEU A 73 -7.41 -7.00 -5.76
CA LEU A 73 -6.02 -7.06 -5.35
C LEU A 73 -5.86 -8.05 -4.20
N ASP A 74 -4.82 -8.87 -4.27
CA ASP A 74 -4.39 -9.75 -3.18
C ASP A 74 -3.24 -9.04 -2.46
N LEU A 75 -3.47 -8.69 -1.21
CA LEU A 75 -2.53 -7.90 -0.39
C LEU A 75 -1.98 -8.77 0.73
N ARG A 76 -0.65 -8.81 0.87
CA ARG A 76 -0.01 -9.61 1.91
C ARG A 76 1.10 -8.83 2.59
N GLY A 77 1.14 -8.93 3.92
CA GLY A 77 2.25 -8.42 4.70
C GLY A 77 3.47 -9.33 4.56
N ASP A 78 4.67 -8.74 4.60
CA ASP A 78 5.92 -9.49 4.51
C ASP A 78 6.21 -10.30 5.77
N HIS A 79 5.56 -9.97 6.89
CA HIS A 79 5.68 -10.69 8.16
C HIS A 79 4.35 -11.41 8.46
N PRO A 80 4.17 -12.63 7.94
CA PRO A 80 2.86 -13.28 7.98
C PRO A 80 2.27 -13.47 9.37
N GLU A 81 3.12 -13.74 10.35
CA GLU A 81 2.67 -14.00 11.72
C GLU A 81 2.06 -12.78 12.40
N GLU A 82 2.37 -11.59 11.89
CA GLU A 82 1.89 -10.33 12.47
C GLU A 82 1.16 -9.49 11.43
N SER A 83 0.60 -10.14 10.41
CA SER A 83 -0.13 -9.46 9.35
C SER A 83 -1.55 -9.96 9.27
N THR A 84 -2.51 -9.04 9.28
CA THR A 84 -3.88 -9.30 8.88
C THR A 84 -4.06 -8.74 7.47
N ASP A 85 -4.33 -9.61 6.52
CA ASP A 85 -4.33 -9.24 5.11
C ASP A 85 -5.27 -10.13 4.29
N SER A 86 -5.07 -10.20 2.96
CA SER A 86 -5.96 -10.96 2.09
C SER A 86 -6.03 -12.46 2.41
N ARG A 87 -5.03 -13.00 3.11
CA ARG A 87 -5.10 -14.38 3.60
C ARG A 87 -6.21 -14.55 4.63
N HIS A 88 -6.66 -13.48 5.26
CA HIS A 88 -7.69 -13.47 6.30
C HIS A 88 -9.01 -12.91 5.78
N PHE A 89 -8.98 -11.74 5.12
CA PHE A 89 -10.23 -11.08 4.69
C PHE A 89 -10.50 -11.18 3.19
N GLY A 90 -9.65 -11.91 2.45
CA GLY A 90 -9.83 -12.08 1.01
C GLY A 90 -9.29 -10.92 0.19
N PRO A 91 -9.42 -11.00 -1.14
CA PRO A 91 -8.98 -9.92 -2.00
C PRO A 91 -9.80 -8.66 -1.80
N VAL A 92 -9.19 -7.50 -2.07
CA VAL A 92 -9.87 -6.21 -1.93
C VAL A 92 -10.14 -5.62 -3.31
N PRO A 93 -11.19 -4.80 -3.46
CA PRO A 93 -11.48 -4.16 -4.74
C PRO A 93 -10.40 -3.15 -5.10
N ILE A 94 -10.15 -2.98 -6.40
CA ILE A 94 -9.15 -2.02 -6.88
C ILE A 94 -9.48 -0.59 -6.46
N GLU A 95 -10.74 -0.28 -6.23
CA GLU A 95 -11.18 1.04 -5.75
C GLU A 95 -10.63 1.38 -4.38
N SER A 96 -10.20 0.37 -3.62
CA SER A 96 -9.56 0.58 -2.31
C SER A 96 -8.12 1.06 -2.43
N LEU A 97 -7.50 0.94 -3.60
CA LEU A 97 -6.11 1.32 -3.80
C LEU A 97 -5.95 2.84 -3.72
N ILE A 98 -5.13 3.28 -2.78
CA ILE A 98 -4.76 4.69 -2.65
C ILE A 98 -3.57 4.99 -3.55
N GLY A 99 -2.57 4.12 -3.53
CA GLY A 99 -1.40 4.32 -4.37
C GLY A 99 -0.29 3.34 -4.11
N GLU A 100 0.83 3.57 -4.79
CA GLU A 100 2.03 2.74 -4.76
C GLU A 100 3.15 3.51 -4.06
N ALA A 101 3.87 2.85 -3.15
CA ALA A 101 5.03 3.46 -2.50
C ALA A 101 6.18 3.56 -3.50
N THR A 102 6.77 4.74 -3.59
CA THR A 102 7.89 5.01 -4.50
C THR A 102 9.19 5.26 -3.75
N ALA A 103 9.15 5.64 -2.47
CA ALA A 103 10.33 5.87 -1.66
C ALA A 103 10.02 5.77 -0.18
N ILE A 104 11.03 5.43 0.60
CA ILE A 104 11.00 5.49 2.07
C ILE A 104 11.71 6.78 2.46
N VAL A 105 11.05 7.62 3.27
CA VAL A 105 11.59 8.93 3.65
C VAL A 105 12.31 8.86 4.99
N ALA A 106 11.80 8.12 5.93
CA ALA A 106 12.42 8.04 7.24
C ALA A 106 11.91 6.83 8.03
#